data_d6fbe6baf93a916101767fcc4f6b5130
#
_entry.id   d6fbe6baf93a916101767fcc4f6b5130
#
_cell.length_a   1.000
_cell.length_b   1.000
_cell.length_c   1.000
_cell.angle_alpha   90.00
_cell.angle_beta   90.00
_cell.angle_gamma   90.00
#
_symmetry.space_group_name_H-M   'P 1'
#
loop_
_entity.id
_entity.type
_entity.pdbx_description
1 polymer ?
#
loop_
_entity_poly.entity_id
_entity_poly.type
_entity_poly.pdbx_seq_one_letter_code
_entity_poly.pdbx_strand_id
1 'polypeptide(L)'
;MIGFSARDTRTVQLPFTVNFDTDQIGGPSAGLSFTLALIDNLTKGELVPPQGVAVTGTIQDDGTVGAIGALVQKSIAVKKSGAKVFLVPTTQGPDEIAAAQAAVGDAVKIVPVATLTEALAALIRFGGDKVVAPVK
;
A
#
# COMPACT_ATOMS: atom_id res chain seq x y z
N MET A 1 -7.57 -34.65 -10.56
CA MET A 1 -6.83 -34.17 -9.37
C MET A 1 -7.61 -32.99 -8.80
N ILE A 2 -8.16 -33.12 -7.59
CA ILE A 2 -8.85 -32.02 -6.93
C ILE A 2 -7.77 -31.23 -6.16
N GLY A 3 -7.45 -30.04 -6.68
CA GLY A 3 -6.57 -29.10 -5.99
C GLY A 3 -7.34 -28.38 -4.88
N PHE A 4 -6.80 -28.43 -3.67
CA PHE A 4 -7.36 -27.62 -2.58
C PHE A 4 -6.27 -26.69 -2.05
N SER A 5 -6.66 -25.43 -1.85
CA SER A 5 -5.79 -24.43 -1.23
C SER A 5 -6.27 -24.16 0.18
N ALA A 6 -5.45 -24.50 1.15
CA ALA A 6 -5.72 -24.16 2.53
C ALA A 6 -5.55 -22.65 2.74
N ARG A 7 -6.56 -21.99 3.30
CA ARG A 7 -6.51 -20.60 3.69
C ARG A 7 -6.45 -20.55 5.22
N ASP A 8 -5.36 -20.01 5.75
CA ASP A 8 -5.27 -19.76 7.20
C ASP A 8 -6.18 -18.56 7.52
N THR A 9 -7.22 -18.80 8.30
CA THR A 9 -8.14 -17.74 8.75
C THR A 9 -7.87 -17.47 10.23
N ARG A 10 -7.17 -16.36 10.49
CA ARG A 10 -7.02 -15.84 11.85
C ARG A 10 -8.14 -14.87 12.14
N THR A 11 -8.83 -15.05 13.25
CA THR A 11 -9.82 -14.09 13.74
C THR A 11 -9.17 -13.20 14.77
N VAL A 12 -9.08 -11.91 14.48
CA VAL A 12 -8.63 -10.89 15.43
C VAL A 12 -9.86 -10.17 15.97
N GLN A 13 -10.03 -10.17 17.28
CA GLN A 13 -11.08 -9.37 17.91
C GLN A 13 -10.55 -7.97 18.20
N LEU A 14 -11.12 -6.98 17.53
CA LEU A 14 -10.82 -5.57 17.75
C LEU A 14 -11.87 -4.97 18.69
N PRO A 15 -11.50 -3.98 19.53
CA PRO A 15 -12.46 -3.26 20.39
C PRO A 15 -13.36 -2.29 19.62
N PHE A 16 -13.27 -2.23 18.32
CA PHE A 16 -14.03 -1.38 17.41
C PHE A 16 -14.32 -2.13 16.09
N THR A 17 -15.32 -1.66 15.37
CA THR A 17 -15.69 -2.22 14.07
C THR A 17 -14.95 -1.49 12.95
N VAL A 18 -14.35 -2.25 12.03
CA VAL A 18 -13.72 -1.74 10.81
C VAL A 18 -14.54 -2.23 9.62
N ASN A 19 -15.04 -1.30 8.83
CA ASN A 19 -15.73 -1.58 7.58
C ASN A 19 -14.92 -1.02 6.42
N PHE A 20 -14.57 -1.86 5.45
CA PHE A 20 -14.00 -1.43 4.18
C PHE A 20 -15.07 -1.54 3.10
N ASP A 21 -15.31 -0.44 2.39
CA ASP A 21 -16.08 -0.47 1.15
C ASP A 21 -15.17 -0.97 0.03
N THR A 22 -15.42 -2.19 -0.42
CA THR A 22 -14.60 -2.86 -1.43
C THR A 22 -15.34 -3.16 -2.71
N ASP A 23 -16.53 -2.59 -2.92
CA ASP A 23 -17.44 -2.93 -4.04
C ASP A 23 -16.78 -2.83 -5.42
N GLN A 24 -15.78 -1.97 -5.57
CA GLN A 24 -15.04 -1.75 -6.83
C GLN A 24 -13.60 -2.31 -6.80
N ILE A 25 -13.21 -2.97 -5.71
CA ILE A 25 -11.83 -3.43 -5.51
C ILE A 25 -11.78 -4.96 -5.54
N GLY A 26 -11.15 -5.50 -6.59
CA GLY A 26 -10.90 -6.93 -6.73
C GLY A 26 -9.45 -7.31 -6.39
N GLY A 27 -9.30 -8.43 -5.70
CA GLY A 27 -8.00 -9.03 -5.40
C GLY A 27 -7.25 -8.40 -4.22
N PRO A 28 -6.17 -9.06 -3.74
CA PRO A 28 -5.47 -8.73 -2.50
C PRO A 28 -4.50 -7.54 -2.63
N SER A 29 -4.31 -6.96 -3.81
CA SER A 29 -3.30 -5.91 -4.07
C SER A 29 -3.59 -4.56 -3.41
N ALA A 30 -4.75 -4.39 -2.79
CA ALA A 30 -5.12 -3.23 -1.99
C ALA A 30 -4.81 -3.40 -0.49
N GLY A 31 -4.31 -4.55 -0.05
CA GLY A 31 -4.09 -4.86 1.36
C GLY A 31 -3.22 -3.85 2.08
N LEU A 32 -2.08 -3.46 1.48
CA LEU A 32 -1.20 -2.45 2.06
C LEU A 32 -1.90 -1.08 2.18
N SER A 33 -2.65 -0.66 1.16
CA SER A 33 -3.35 0.63 1.20
C SER A 33 -4.44 0.66 2.26
N PHE A 34 -5.20 -0.41 2.44
CA PHE A 34 -6.20 -0.52 3.51
C PHE A 34 -5.55 -0.50 4.89
N THR A 35 -4.42 -1.19 5.07
CA THR A 35 -3.67 -1.17 6.32
C THR A 35 -3.19 0.23 6.68
N LEU A 36 -2.62 0.95 5.72
CA LEU A 36 -2.16 2.33 5.94
C LEU A 36 -3.33 3.28 6.22
N ALA A 37 -4.45 3.16 5.49
CA ALA A 37 -5.65 3.95 5.75
C ALA A 37 -6.24 3.69 7.14
N LEU A 38 -6.21 2.44 7.61
CA LEU A 38 -6.65 2.10 8.96
C LEU A 38 -5.72 2.73 10.01
N ILE A 39 -4.41 2.67 9.82
CA ILE A 39 -3.43 3.30 10.73
C ILE A 39 -3.65 4.81 10.77
N ASP A 40 -3.85 5.46 9.62
CA ASP A 40 -4.13 6.90 9.52
C ASP A 40 -5.38 7.28 10.32
N ASN A 41 -6.46 6.51 10.19
CA ASN A 41 -7.70 6.75 10.94
C ASN A 41 -7.59 6.49 12.46
N LEU A 42 -6.69 5.61 12.89
CA LEU A 42 -6.52 5.25 14.30
C LEU A 42 -5.47 6.08 15.03
N THR A 43 -4.68 6.86 14.31
CA THR A 43 -3.59 7.66 14.87
C THR A 43 -3.87 9.15 14.72
N LYS A 44 -3.17 9.98 15.49
CA LYS A 44 -3.25 11.43 15.34
C LYS A 44 -2.31 11.90 14.23
N GLY A 45 -2.72 12.94 13.51
CA GLY A 45 -1.99 13.52 12.39
C GLY A 45 -2.48 12.96 11.05
N GLU A 46 -1.87 13.41 9.97
CA GLU A 46 -2.16 12.99 8.60
C GLU A 46 -0.97 12.20 8.05
N LEU A 47 -1.15 10.89 7.91
CA LEU A 47 -0.13 10.01 7.36
C LEU A 47 0.08 10.24 5.85
N VAL A 48 -0.97 10.70 5.17
CA VAL A 48 -0.94 10.95 3.72
C VAL A 48 -0.16 12.24 3.41
N PRO A 49 0.90 12.17 2.59
CA PRO A 49 1.65 13.36 2.20
C PRO A 49 0.82 14.36 1.40
N PRO A 50 1.05 15.69 1.55
CA PRO A 50 0.25 16.72 0.88
C PRO A 50 0.23 16.62 -0.65
N GLN A 51 1.29 16.08 -1.27
CA GLN A 51 1.38 15.89 -2.72
C GLN A 51 0.57 14.70 -3.24
N GLY A 52 -0.10 13.98 -2.38
CA GLY A 52 -0.84 12.76 -2.71
C GLY A 52 0.05 11.53 -2.88
N VAL A 53 -0.43 10.42 -2.36
CA VAL A 53 0.22 9.12 -2.45
C VAL A 53 -0.75 8.08 -2.99
N ALA A 54 -0.26 7.23 -3.87
CA ALA A 54 -0.90 5.97 -4.23
C ALA A 54 -0.12 4.82 -3.62
N VAL A 55 -0.80 3.74 -3.31
CA VAL A 55 -0.21 2.58 -2.66
C VAL A 55 -0.77 1.31 -3.29
N THR A 56 0.09 0.33 -3.53
CA THR A 56 -0.33 -1.02 -3.93
C THR A 56 0.57 -2.05 -3.26
N GLY A 57 0.03 -3.23 -3.03
CA GLY A 57 0.74 -4.34 -2.40
C GLY A 57 -0.22 -5.24 -1.65
N THR A 58 0.07 -6.53 -1.63
CA THR A 58 -0.52 -7.42 -0.63
C THR A 58 0.16 -7.18 0.71
N ILE A 59 -0.47 -7.53 1.81
CA ILE A 59 0.12 -7.45 3.14
C ILE A 59 -0.03 -8.80 3.85
N GLN A 60 1.02 -9.24 4.51
CA GLN A 60 1.04 -10.45 5.32
C GLN A 60 0.91 -10.11 6.80
N ASP A 61 0.60 -11.10 7.63
CA ASP A 61 0.43 -10.93 9.08
C ASP A 61 1.69 -10.42 9.79
N ASP A 62 2.87 -10.70 9.23
CA ASP A 62 4.16 -10.22 9.73
C ASP A 62 4.54 -8.81 9.24
N GLY A 63 3.67 -8.18 8.45
CA GLY A 63 3.90 -6.88 7.84
C GLY A 63 4.70 -6.90 6.53
N THR A 64 4.99 -8.07 5.98
CA THR A 64 5.67 -8.19 4.68
C THR A 64 4.73 -7.74 3.54
N VAL A 65 5.26 -6.93 2.63
CA VAL A 65 4.55 -6.46 1.44
C VAL A 65 4.83 -7.41 0.27
N GLY A 66 3.77 -7.96 -0.30
CA GLY A 66 3.87 -8.93 -1.39
C GLY A 66 3.50 -8.38 -2.76
N ALA A 67 3.85 -9.17 -3.78
CA ALA A 67 3.72 -8.83 -5.18
C ALA A 67 2.28 -8.56 -5.65
N ILE A 68 2.19 -7.83 -6.74
CA ILE A 68 0.94 -7.47 -7.41
C ILE A 68 1.03 -7.78 -8.91
N GLY A 69 -0.07 -7.69 -9.61
CA GLY A 69 -0.09 -7.70 -11.07
C GLY A 69 -0.18 -6.31 -11.69
N ALA A 70 0.26 -6.19 -12.94
CA ALA A 70 0.05 -5.03 -13.79
C ALA A 70 0.63 -3.71 -13.23
N LEU A 71 1.86 -3.72 -12.72
CA LEU A 71 2.49 -2.54 -12.11
C LEU A 71 2.56 -1.35 -13.08
N VAL A 72 2.96 -1.57 -14.33
CA VAL A 72 3.09 -0.48 -15.33
C VAL A 72 1.73 0.19 -15.58
N GLN A 73 0.66 -0.60 -15.75
CA GLN A 73 -0.69 -0.06 -15.98
C GLN A 73 -1.20 0.72 -14.75
N LYS A 74 -0.94 0.21 -13.55
CA LYS A 74 -1.27 0.90 -12.30
C LYS A 74 -0.49 2.22 -12.17
N SER A 75 0.78 2.23 -12.54
CA SER A 75 1.61 3.45 -12.52
C SER A 75 1.07 4.53 -13.45
N ILE A 76 0.60 4.15 -14.64
CA ILE A 76 -0.05 5.07 -15.58
C ILE A 76 -1.36 5.63 -14.99
N ALA A 77 -2.16 4.79 -14.33
CA ALA A 77 -3.38 5.23 -13.64
C ALA A 77 -3.06 6.21 -12.49
N VAL A 78 -2.03 5.94 -11.71
CA VAL A 78 -1.54 6.83 -10.64
C VAL A 78 -1.10 8.19 -11.21
N LYS A 79 -0.37 8.20 -12.33
CA LYS A 79 -0.01 9.44 -13.02
C LYS A 79 -1.25 10.25 -13.40
N LYS A 80 -2.29 9.60 -13.91
CA LYS A 80 -3.56 10.25 -14.28
C LYS A 80 -4.34 10.78 -13.07
N SER A 81 -4.23 10.13 -11.90
CA SER A 81 -4.89 10.60 -10.67
C SER A 81 -4.25 11.86 -10.07
N GLY A 82 -3.02 12.19 -10.49
CA GLY A 82 -2.28 13.35 -9.99
C GLY A 82 -1.44 13.09 -8.74
N ALA A 83 -1.48 11.89 -8.15
CA ALA A 83 -0.60 11.54 -7.04
C ALA A 83 0.87 11.59 -7.47
N LYS A 84 1.74 12.10 -6.59
CA LYS A 84 3.16 12.32 -6.89
C LYS A 84 4.07 11.20 -6.39
N VAL A 85 3.57 10.38 -5.49
CA VAL A 85 4.30 9.25 -4.91
C VAL A 85 3.50 7.98 -5.11
N PHE A 86 4.16 6.89 -5.48
CA PHE A 86 3.54 5.58 -5.61
C PHE A 86 4.38 4.52 -4.88
N LEU A 87 3.86 4.00 -3.77
CA LEU A 87 4.49 2.91 -3.03
C LEU A 87 4.14 1.58 -3.69
N VAL A 88 5.15 0.79 -3.99
CA VAL A 88 5.04 -0.48 -4.71
C VAL A 88 5.85 -1.58 -4.02
N PRO A 89 5.51 -2.87 -4.17
CA PRO A 89 6.30 -3.95 -3.59
C PRO A 89 7.70 -4.06 -4.21
N THR A 90 8.72 -4.27 -3.38
CA THR A 90 10.08 -4.61 -3.87
C THR A 90 10.12 -5.94 -4.62
N THR A 91 9.18 -6.84 -4.31
CA THR A 91 9.04 -8.16 -4.94
C THR A 91 8.67 -8.13 -6.42
N GLN A 92 8.32 -6.96 -6.98
CA GLN A 92 8.12 -6.78 -8.43
C GLN A 92 9.42 -6.92 -9.24
N GLY A 93 10.56 -6.83 -8.59
CA GLY A 93 11.86 -6.88 -9.23
C GLY A 93 12.28 -5.55 -9.89
N PRO A 94 13.60 -5.37 -10.09
CA PRO A 94 14.16 -4.11 -10.57
C PRO A 94 13.71 -3.74 -11.98
N ASP A 95 13.55 -4.71 -12.87
CA ASP A 95 13.20 -4.48 -14.29
C ASP A 95 11.76 -3.96 -14.43
N GLU A 96 10.80 -4.56 -13.70
CA GLU A 96 9.41 -4.11 -13.73
C GLU A 96 9.24 -2.74 -13.07
N ILE A 97 9.97 -2.48 -11.98
CA ILE A 97 10.00 -1.19 -11.31
C ILE A 97 10.59 -0.11 -12.23
N ALA A 98 11.68 -0.42 -12.95
CA ALA A 98 12.28 0.49 -13.93
C ALA A 98 11.33 0.77 -15.10
N ALA A 99 10.64 -0.24 -15.62
CA ALA A 99 9.64 -0.07 -16.67
C ALA A 99 8.47 0.82 -16.20
N ALA A 100 8.01 0.62 -14.98
CA ALA A 100 6.96 1.44 -14.37
C ALA A 100 7.40 2.90 -14.20
N GLN A 101 8.63 3.14 -13.72
CA GLN A 101 9.18 4.48 -13.59
C GLN A 101 9.35 5.16 -14.96
N ALA A 102 9.81 4.44 -15.98
CA ALA A 102 9.91 4.96 -17.34
C ALA A 102 8.54 5.37 -17.92
N ALA A 103 7.49 4.61 -17.64
CA ALA A 103 6.13 4.90 -18.11
C ALA A 103 5.53 6.18 -17.50
N VAL A 104 5.92 6.55 -16.29
CA VAL A 104 5.41 7.75 -15.60
C VAL A 104 6.37 8.94 -15.67
N GLY A 105 7.64 8.71 -15.97
CA GLY A 105 8.69 9.74 -15.99
C GLY A 105 8.83 10.42 -14.63
N ASP A 106 9.07 11.73 -14.63
CA ASP A 106 9.23 12.53 -13.42
C ASP A 106 7.89 12.93 -12.75
N ALA A 107 6.76 12.56 -13.37
CA ALA A 107 5.43 12.93 -12.86
C ALA A 107 5.07 12.21 -11.57
N VAL A 108 5.59 10.99 -11.38
CA VAL A 108 5.35 10.15 -10.20
C VAL A 108 6.67 9.54 -9.73
N LYS A 109 6.95 9.64 -8.46
CA LYS A 109 8.07 8.93 -7.82
C LYS A 109 7.62 7.54 -7.41
N ILE A 110 8.15 6.51 -8.06
CA ILE A 110 7.92 5.11 -7.65
C ILE A 110 8.88 4.77 -6.51
N VAL A 111 8.34 4.25 -5.42
CA VAL A 111 9.07 3.95 -4.19
C VAL A 111 8.83 2.50 -3.80
N PRO A 112 9.81 1.61 -4.03
CA PRO A 112 9.72 0.22 -3.59
C PRO A 112 9.76 0.12 -2.06
N VAL A 113 8.89 -0.73 -1.51
CA VAL A 113 8.83 -1.05 -0.08
C VAL A 113 8.68 -2.56 0.11
N ALA A 114 9.38 -3.11 1.08
CA ALA A 114 9.33 -4.54 1.42
C ALA A 114 8.41 -4.83 2.61
N THR A 115 8.19 -3.85 3.48
CA THR A 115 7.44 -4.01 4.72
C THR A 115 6.54 -2.82 5.00
N LEU A 116 5.55 -3.04 5.89
CA LEU A 116 4.70 -1.97 6.42
C LEU A 116 5.53 -0.87 7.09
N THR A 117 6.58 -1.24 7.82
CA THR A 117 7.49 -0.27 8.46
C THR A 117 8.19 0.62 7.44
N GLU A 118 8.66 0.05 6.33
CA GLU A 118 9.26 0.83 5.24
C GLU A 118 8.24 1.74 4.55
N ALA A 119 6.99 1.26 4.37
CA ALA A 119 5.92 2.06 3.81
C ALA A 119 5.61 3.28 4.69
N LEU A 120 5.49 3.09 6.01
CA LEU A 120 5.30 4.19 6.97
C LEU A 120 6.48 5.17 6.94
N ALA A 121 7.72 4.68 6.95
CA ALA A 121 8.91 5.52 6.84
C ALA A 121 8.95 6.31 5.53
N ALA A 122 8.50 5.72 4.42
CA ALA A 122 8.39 6.40 3.15
C ALA A 122 7.36 7.54 3.20
N LEU A 123 6.17 7.31 3.76
CA LEU A 123 5.15 8.36 3.91
C LEU A 123 5.67 9.55 4.73
N ILE A 124 6.33 9.29 5.86
CA ILE A 124 6.96 10.33 6.68
C ILE A 124 8.02 11.12 5.89
N ARG A 125 8.87 10.42 5.14
CA ARG A 125 9.91 11.05 4.30
C ARG A 125 9.32 11.99 3.24
N PHE A 126 8.13 11.70 2.76
CA PHE A 126 7.42 12.53 1.78
C PHE A 126 6.48 13.57 2.40
N GLY A 127 6.51 13.75 3.72
CA GLY A 127 5.81 14.83 4.41
C GLY A 127 4.53 14.42 5.16
N GLY A 128 4.26 13.12 5.29
CA GLY A 128 3.26 12.62 6.21
C GLY A 128 3.72 12.72 7.67
N ASP A 129 2.78 12.78 8.59
CA ASP A 129 3.06 12.84 10.01
C ASP A 129 3.60 11.50 10.56
N LYS A 130 4.31 11.57 11.67
CA LYS A 130 4.73 10.37 12.39
C LYS A 130 3.52 9.69 13.03
N VAL A 131 3.48 8.37 12.92
CA VAL A 131 2.50 7.56 13.64
C VAL A 131 2.71 7.72 15.14
N VAL A 132 1.77 8.35 15.81
CA VAL A 132 1.73 8.45 17.27
C VAL A 132 0.64 7.51 17.76
N ALA A 133 1.02 6.57 18.62
CA ALA A 133 0.05 5.65 19.21
C ALA A 133 -1.11 6.42 19.86
N PRO A 134 -2.35 5.96 19.75
CA PRO A 134 -3.46 6.62 20.41
C PRO A 134 -3.19 6.69 21.90
N VAL A 135 -3.29 7.87 22.45
CA VAL A 135 -3.24 8.07 23.92
C VAL A 135 -4.45 7.35 24.47
N LYS A 136 -4.20 6.35 25.29
CA LYS A 136 -5.23 5.58 26.00
C LYS A 136 -6.08 6.51 26.87
#